data_a16cc61f86e3d09b219dece7f0a51cdf
#
_entry.id   a16cc61f86e3d09b219dece7f0a51cdf
#
_cell.length_a   1.000
_cell.length_b   1.000
_cell.length_c   1.000
_cell.angle_alpha   90.00
_cell.angle_beta   90.00
_cell.angle_gamma   90.00
#
_symmetry.space_group_name_H-M   'P 1'
#
loop_
_entity.id
_entity.type
_entity.pdbx_description
1 polymer ?
#
loop_
_entity_poly.entity_id
_entity_poly.type
_entity_poly.pdbx_seq_one_letter_code
_entity_poly.pdbx_strand_id
1 'polypeptide(L)'
;MNKRSLIAGVLSVCLMLAMLPAAFAVEQGEANITPQTTMKELRENPSIKGSGYYTYCREMLPIESLYWQNKTLAQYAKPELVEDCAQAMNLVVENYNNGVQVTWQIYTPEEIEANPSLGGAQLFYYPASTPGGKYALVVQGNGNGVTSEMEEGGSAAYQLHEMGYTVFVLRYRSFLAASDNAPLQDLGRAVQLITENADKFQVQSENYALVCFSAGGQLGGLFANREIGYGNYPVPKPGVLLLSYPFVDFTYGKLAYHVLIDPGTREWRYYMTSLAEAVTDDYPPVYFWYGKDDQVLALMGFEKQGPALEQALETHEVPHKVTVYNHAPHSIGTGRGTDAEGWVKDAVAFWEEQAG
;
A
#
# COMPACT_ATOMS: atom_id res chain seq x y z
N MET A 1 -9.07 -39.33 57.82
CA MET A 1 -9.24 -38.88 56.44
C MET A 1 -9.72 -40.06 55.56
N ASN A 2 -10.89 -39.93 55.00
CA ASN A 2 -11.63 -41.06 54.40
C ASN A 2 -11.04 -41.30 52.98
N LYS A 3 -10.67 -42.53 52.66
CA LYS A 3 -10.15 -42.94 51.33
C LYS A 3 -11.07 -42.61 50.12
N ARG A 4 -12.34 -42.32 50.40
CA ARG A 4 -13.30 -41.88 49.36
C ARG A 4 -13.11 -40.41 48.94
N SER A 5 -12.56 -39.54 49.76
CA SER A 5 -12.28 -38.16 49.42
C SER A 5 -11.02 -37.97 48.55
N LEU A 6 -10.09 -38.92 48.61
CA LEU A 6 -8.88 -38.88 47.80
C LEU A 6 -9.14 -39.30 46.33
N ILE A 7 -10.08 -40.22 46.11
CA ILE A 7 -10.44 -40.70 44.75
C ILE A 7 -11.27 -39.65 44.00
N ALA A 8 -12.11 -38.89 44.70
CA ALA A 8 -12.90 -37.81 44.07
C ALA A 8 -12.02 -36.63 43.66
N GLY A 9 -10.95 -36.31 44.39
CA GLY A 9 -10.00 -35.25 44.09
C GLY A 9 -9.12 -35.55 42.84
N VAL A 10 -8.74 -36.80 42.66
CA VAL A 10 -7.92 -37.23 41.52
C VAL A 10 -8.74 -37.32 40.23
N LEU A 11 -10.01 -37.72 40.28
CA LEU A 11 -10.91 -37.75 39.13
C LEU A 11 -11.30 -36.32 38.67
N SER A 12 -11.43 -35.35 39.56
CA SER A 12 -11.73 -33.93 39.19
C SER A 12 -10.52 -33.26 38.52
N VAL A 13 -9.28 -33.60 38.89
CA VAL A 13 -8.10 -33.04 38.21
C VAL A 13 -7.87 -33.64 36.85
N CYS A 14 -8.19 -34.93 36.64
CA CYS A 14 -8.08 -35.58 35.34
C CYS A 14 -9.18 -35.11 34.35
N LEU A 15 -10.34 -34.65 34.83
CA LEU A 15 -11.38 -34.13 33.93
C LEU A 15 -11.19 -32.67 33.52
N MET A 16 -10.39 -31.88 34.25
CA MET A 16 -10.04 -30.50 33.85
C MET A 16 -8.89 -30.40 32.83
N LEU A 17 -8.13 -31.50 32.62
CA LEU A 17 -7.08 -31.54 31.60
C LEU A 17 -7.54 -31.98 30.20
N ALA A 18 -8.85 -32.28 30.05
CA ALA A 18 -9.39 -32.81 28.77
C ALA A 18 -10.22 -31.78 27.98
N MET A 19 -10.25 -30.51 28.39
CA MET A 19 -10.85 -29.41 27.61
C MET A 19 -9.80 -28.38 27.23
N LEU A 20 -8.72 -28.79 26.61
CA LEU A 20 -8.03 -27.91 25.68
C LEU A 20 -8.99 -27.75 24.47
N PRO A 21 -9.41 -26.53 24.12
CA PRO A 21 -10.14 -26.37 22.88
C PRO A 21 -9.29 -26.99 21.78
N ALA A 22 -9.86 -27.90 21.03
CA ALA A 22 -9.25 -28.37 19.79
C ALA A 22 -8.99 -27.08 19.00
N ALA A 23 -7.74 -26.69 18.87
CA ALA A 23 -7.36 -25.65 17.94
C ALA A 23 -7.83 -26.21 16.59
N PHE A 24 -8.91 -25.65 16.03
CA PHE A 24 -9.29 -25.94 14.67
C PHE A 24 -8.06 -25.65 13.84
N ALA A 25 -7.46 -26.65 13.21
CA ALA A 25 -6.37 -26.45 12.29
C ALA A 25 -6.90 -25.47 11.21
N VAL A 26 -6.31 -24.29 11.15
CA VAL A 26 -6.66 -23.32 10.11
C VAL A 26 -6.25 -23.97 8.81
N GLU A 27 -7.20 -24.10 7.87
CA GLU A 27 -6.91 -24.65 6.56
C GLU A 27 -5.85 -23.77 5.89
N GLN A 28 -4.76 -24.38 5.45
CA GLN A 28 -3.64 -23.70 4.81
C GLN A 28 -3.68 -23.94 3.30
N GLY A 29 -3.47 -22.87 2.53
CA GLY A 29 -3.31 -22.94 1.08
C GLY A 29 -1.85 -23.19 0.71
N GLU A 30 -1.63 -23.60 -0.54
CA GLU A 30 -0.29 -23.76 -1.11
C GLU A 30 0.20 -22.46 -1.75
N ALA A 31 1.50 -22.14 -1.56
CA ALA A 31 2.19 -21.02 -2.20
C ALA A 31 2.65 -21.43 -3.62
N ASN A 32 1.68 -21.67 -4.49
CA ASN A 32 1.90 -22.13 -5.88
C ASN A 32 1.21 -21.21 -6.92
N ILE A 33 1.00 -19.97 -6.55
CA ILE A 33 0.35 -18.96 -7.40
C ILE A 33 1.30 -18.59 -8.54
N THR A 34 0.76 -18.64 -9.75
CA THR A 34 1.48 -18.33 -11.00
C THR A 34 0.65 -17.38 -11.87
N PRO A 35 1.21 -16.79 -12.93
CA PRO A 35 0.43 -16.04 -13.92
C PRO A 35 -0.78 -16.78 -14.50
N GLN A 36 -0.77 -18.11 -14.48
CA GLN A 36 -1.86 -18.98 -14.99
C GLN A 36 -2.93 -19.28 -13.95
N THR A 37 -2.69 -19.01 -12.68
CA THR A 37 -3.69 -19.16 -11.61
C THR A 37 -4.87 -18.24 -11.90
N THR A 38 -6.10 -18.79 -11.86
CA THR A 38 -7.30 -17.98 -12.06
C THR A 38 -7.60 -17.11 -10.84
N MET A 39 -8.29 -16.00 -11.04
CA MET A 39 -8.70 -15.13 -9.93
C MET A 39 -9.61 -15.86 -8.93
N LYS A 40 -10.37 -16.86 -9.39
CA LYS A 40 -11.16 -17.73 -8.52
C LYS A 40 -10.25 -18.58 -7.63
N GLU A 41 -9.31 -19.32 -8.21
CA GLU A 41 -8.36 -20.15 -7.46
C GLU A 41 -7.55 -19.31 -6.45
N LEU A 42 -7.07 -18.14 -6.88
CA LEU A 42 -6.36 -17.21 -6.00
C LEU A 42 -7.24 -16.79 -4.80
N ARG A 43 -8.48 -16.38 -5.04
CA ARG A 43 -9.40 -15.91 -3.99
C ARG A 43 -9.95 -17.03 -3.11
N GLU A 44 -10.02 -18.25 -3.63
CA GLU A 44 -10.43 -19.45 -2.89
C GLU A 44 -9.26 -20.12 -2.15
N ASN A 45 -8.01 -19.73 -2.41
CA ASN A 45 -6.86 -20.22 -1.64
C ASN A 45 -7.09 -19.93 -0.15
N PRO A 46 -7.08 -20.97 0.72
CA PRO A 46 -7.46 -20.84 2.12
C PRO A 46 -6.64 -19.78 2.88
N SER A 47 -5.36 -19.66 2.55
CA SER A 47 -4.46 -18.70 3.20
C SER A 47 -4.70 -17.27 2.73
N ILE A 48 -4.95 -17.02 1.44
CA ILE A 48 -5.35 -15.69 0.95
C ILE A 48 -6.67 -15.27 1.60
N LYS A 49 -7.66 -16.15 1.59
CA LYS A 49 -8.96 -15.89 2.21
C LYS A 49 -8.85 -15.66 3.72
N GLY A 50 -8.09 -16.51 4.40
CA GLY A 50 -7.87 -16.43 5.85
C GLY A 50 -7.05 -15.22 6.27
N SER A 51 -6.12 -14.75 5.45
CA SER A 51 -5.31 -13.56 5.71
C SER A 51 -6.11 -12.25 5.63
N GLY A 52 -7.26 -12.25 4.95
CA GLY A 52 -8.02 -11.04 4.69
C GLY A 52 -7.40 -10.10 3.65
N TYR A 53 -6.42 -10.59 2.88
CA TYR A 53 -5.79 -9.78 1.83
C TYR A 53 -6.79 -9.42 0.73
N TYR A 54 -6.77 -8.16 0.32
CA TYR A 54 -7.71 -7.63 -0.67
C TYR A 54 -7.20 -7.87 -2.10
N THR A 55 -8.00 -8.55 -2.92
CA THR A 55 -7.63 -8.97 -4.28
C THR A 55 -8.54 -8.41 -5.38
N TYR A 56 -9.38 -7.40 -5.08
CA TYR A 56 -10.38 -6.86 -6.00
C TYR A 56 -9.97 -5.50 -6.58
N CYS A 57 -8.80 -5.45 -7.22
CA CYS A 57 -8.21 -4.20 -7.70
C CYS A 57 -8.82 -3.64 -9.00
N ARG A 58 -9.73 -4.35 -9.64
CA ARG A 58 -10.37 -3.96 -10.90
C ARG A 58 -11.89 -3.98 -10.85
N GLU A 59 -12.46 -4.36 -9.73
CA GLU A 59 -13.91 -4.46 -9.55
C GLU A 59 -14.44 -3.31 -8.70
N MET A 60 -15.12 -2.35 -9.33
CA MET A 60 -15.90 -1.31 -8.62
C MET A 60 -17.24 -1.85 -8.13
N LEU A 61 -17.81 -2.80 -8.86
CA LEU A 61 -19.10 -3.41 -8.55
C LEU A 61 -18.95 -4.90 -8.30
N PRO A 62 -19.67 -5.48 -7.33
CA PRO A 62 -19.58 -6.92 -7.02
C PRO A 62 -19.88 -7.83 -8.22
N ILE A 63 -20.71 -7.38 -9.16
CA ILE A 63 -21.04 -8.16 -10.36
C ILE A 63 -19.84 -8.35 -11.30
N GLU A 64 -18.87 -7.46 -11.28
CA GLU A 64 -17.67 -7.54 -12.11
C GLU A 64 -16.80 -8.73 -11.71
N SER A 65 -16.87 -9.17 -10.45
CA SER A 65 -16.20 -10.39 -9.98
C SER A 65 -16.62 -11.64 -10.76
N LEU A 66 -17.87 -11.70 -11.26
CA LEU A 66 -18.34 -12.81 -12.08
C LEU A 66 -17.62 -12.86 -13.44
N TYR A 67 -17.22 -11.71 -13.98
CA TYR A 67 -16.43 -11.64 -15.20
C TYR A 67 -14.98 -12.06 -14.94
N TRP A 68 -14.38 -11.55 -13.86
CA TRP A 68 -12.96 -11.72 -13.58
C TRP A 68 -12.62 -13.10 -12.99
N GLN A 69 -13.52 -13.78 -12.28
CA GLN A 69 -13.23 -15.02 -11.55
C GLN A 69 -12.58 -16.13 -12.39
N ASN A 70 -12.95 -16.23 -13.67
CA ASN A 70 -12.41 -17.24 -14.59
C ASN A 70 -11.22 -16.74 -15.43
N LYS A 71 -10.76 -15.53 -15.20
CA LYS A 71 -9.56 -14.99 -15.83
C LYS A 71 -8.32 -15.38 -15.04
N THR A 72 -7.24 -15.68 -15.74
CA THR A 72 -5.94 -15.89 -15.09
C THR A 72 -5.37 -14.59 -14.55
N LEU A 73 -4.42 -14.68 -13.63
CA LEU A 73 -3.70 -13.52 -13.12
C LEU A 73 -3.05 -12.73 -14.28
N ALA A 74 -2.50 -13.41 -15.29
CA ALA A 74 -1.97 -12.80 -16.50
C ALA A 74 -3.01 -12.07 -17.37
N GLN A 75 -4.29 -12.41 -17.24
CA GLN A 75 -5.38 -11.71 -17.91
C GLN A 75 -5.97 -10.58 -17.04
N TYR A 76 -5.74 -10.65 -15.74
CA TYR A 76 -6.23 -9.68 -14.75
C TYR A 76 -5.22 -8.54 -14.55
N ALA A 77 -3.97 -8.84 -14.26
CA ALA A 77 -2.90 -7.86 -14.06
C ALA A 77 -2.27 -7.41 -15.39
N LYS A 78 -1.57 -6.29 -15.36
CA LYS A 78 -0.75 -5.86 -16.50
C LYS A 78 0.46 -6.78 -16.67
N PRO A 79 0.95 -6.97 -17.92
CA PRO A 79 2.11 -7.83 -18.19
C PRO A 79 3.35 -7.46 -17.36
N GLU A 80 3.56 -6.17 -17.12
CA GLU A 80 4.69 -5.61 -16.37
C GLU A 80 4.63 -5.94 -14.88
N LEU A 81 3.47 -6.36 -14.37
CA LEU A 81 3.21 -6.57 -12.95
C LEU A 81 2.96 -8.03 -12.59
N VAL A 82 2.54 -8.86 -13.55
CA VAL A 82 1.94 -10.17 -13.27
C VAL A 82 2.87 -11.11 -12.51
N GLU A 83 4.15 -11.16 -12.84
CA GLU A 83 5.12 -12.03 -12.15
C GLU A 83 5.33 -11.60 -10.70
N ASP A 84 5.56 -10.30 -10.48
CA ASP A 84 5.76 -9.76 -9.14
C ASP A 84 4.49 -9.87 -8.30
N CYS A 85 3.30 -9.70 -8.91
CA CYS A 85 2.02 -9.98 -8.26
C CYS A 85 1.89 -11.45 -7.81
N ALA A 86 2.25 -12.39 -8.67
CA ALA A 86 2.19 -13.81 -8.31
C ALA A 86 3.10 -14.14 -7.12
N GLN A 87 4.31 -13.61 -7.13
CA GLN A 87 5.27 -13.80 -6.04
C GLN A 87 4.81 -13.10 -4.75
N ALA A 88 4.26 -11.88 -4.84
CA ALA A 88 3.68 -11.20 -3.69
C ALA A 88 2.55 -12.01 -3.04
N MET A 89 1.69 -12.64 -3.84
CA MET A 89 0.62 -13.50 -3.33
C MET A 89 1.17 -14.78 -2.69
N ASN A 90 2.24 -15.36 -3.22
CA ASN A 90 2.94 -16.48 -2.58
C ASN A 90 3.52 -16.09 -1.23
N LEU A 91 4.13 -14.90 -1.10
CA LEU A 91 4.59 -14.37 0.19
C LEU A 91 3.44 -14.17 1.18
N VAL A 92 2.26 -13.72 0.73
CA VAL A 92 1.06 -13.63 1.59
C VAL A 92 0.66 -15.00 2.12
N VAL A 93 0.64 -16.03 1.26
CA VAL A 93 0.33 -17.42 1.64
C VAL A 93 1.36 -17.95 2.65
N GLU A 94 2.64 -17.80 2.37
CA GLU A 94 3.73 -18.27 3.24
C GLU A 94 3.70 -17.58 4.60
N ASN A 95 3.56 -16.25 4.64
CA ASN A 95 3.47 -15.49 5.87
C ASN A 95 2.28 -15.92 6.72
N TYR A 96 1.11 -16.04 6.10
CA TYR A 96 -0.10 -16.51 6.81
C TYR A 96 0.07 -17.93 7.36
N ASN A 97 0.63 -18.86 6.58
CA ASN A 97 0.90 -20.23 7.00
C ASN A 97 1.90 -20.32 8.15
N ASN A 98 2.82 -19.36 8.22
CA ASN A 98 3.78 -19.20 9.32
C ASN A 98 3.22 -18.43 10.54
N GLY A 99 1.91 -18.12 10.55
CA GLY A 99 1.23 -17.45 11.66
C GLY A 99 1.42 -15.94 11.70
N VAL A 100 1.93 -15.32 10.63
CA VAL A 100 2.06 -13.88 10.53
C VAL A 100 0.67 -13.27 10.29
N GLN A 101 0.31 -12.26 11.08
CA GLN A 101 -0.86 -11.43 10.79
C GLN A 101 -0.55 -10.52 9.60
N VAL A 102 -1.03 -10.90 8.42
CA VAL A 102 -0.76 -10.18 7.16
C VAL A 102 -1.57 -8.90 7.05
N THR A 103 -2.83 -8.90 7.52
CA THR A 103 -3.75 -7.75 7.38
C THR A 103 -3.98 -7.06 8.72
N TRP A 104 -3.88 -5.75 8.73
CA TRP A 104 -4.01 -4.89 9.90
C TRP A 104 -5.04 -3.79 9.66
N GLN A 105 -6.02 -3.67 10.56
CA GLN A 105 -6.92 -2.52 10.58
C GLN A 105 -6.17 -1.30 11.12
N ILE A 106 -6.32 -0.15 10.45
CA ILE A 106 -5.68 1.10 10.89
C ILE A 106 -6.57 1.94 11.82
N TYR A 107 -7.84 1.55 11.94
CA TYR A 107 -8.82 2.12 12.85
C TYR A 107 -9.28 1.10 13.88
N THR A 108 -9.70 1.57 15.06
CA THR A 108 -10.18 0.68 16.11
C THR A 108 -11.57 0.12 15.79
N PRO A 109 -11.99 -0.99 16.41
CA PRO A 109 -13.34 -1.51 16.25
C PRO A 109 -14.43 -0.48 16.58
N GLU A 110 -14.24 0.36 17.59
CA GLU A 110 -15.17 1.38 18.03
C GLU A 110 -15.30 2.52 16.99
N GLU A 111 -14.17 2.92 16.37
CA GLU A 111 -14.16 3.89 15.27
C GLU A 111 -14.92 3.33 14.05
N ILE A 112 -14.70 2.05 13.72
CA ILE A 112 -15.37 1.37 12.59
C ILE A 112 -16.87 1.20 12.87
N GLU A 113 -17.26 0.88 14.10
CA GLU A 113 -18.68 0.82 14.49
C GLU A 113 -19.38 2.17 14.33
N ALA A 114 -18.70 3.25 14.71
CA ALA A 114 -19.21 4.62 14.55
C ALA A 114 -19.25 5.08 13.09
N ASN A 115 -18.28 4.63 12.27
CA ASN A 115 -18.21 4.94 10.83
C ASN A 115 -17.72 3.72 10.04
N PRO A 116 -18.62 2.88 9.50
CA PRO A 116 -18.28 1.65 8.80
C PRO A 116 -17.34 1.83 7.58
N SER A 117 -17.28 3.03 7.00
CA SER A 117 -16.36 3.29 5.87
C SER A 117 -14.88 3.15 6.25
N LEU A 118 -14.55 3.33 7.54
CA LEU A 118 -13.19 3.19 8.07
C LEU A 118 -12.66 1.75 7.98
N GLY A 119 -13.55 0.76 7.99
CA GLY A 119 -13.18 -0.65 7.85
C GLY A 119 -12.56 -1.00 6.49
N GLY A 120 -12.73 -0.13 5.49
CA GLY A 120 -12.10 -0.27 4.18
C GLY A 120 -10.61 0.08 4.15
N ALA A 121 -10.10 0.79 5.17
CA ALA A 121 -8.70 1.21 5.22
C ALA A 121 -7.86 0.21 6.04
N GLN A 122 -6.85 -0.38 5.40
CA GLN A 122 -6.07 -1.50 5.96
C GLN A 122 -4.60 -1.41 5.53
N LEU A 123 -3.72 -2.04 6.32
CA LEU A 123 -2.34 -2.31 5.94
C LEU A 123 -2.15 -3.80 5.63
N PHE A 124 -1.40 -4.09 4.58
CA PHE A 124 -0.90 -5.44 4.28
C PHE A 124 0.60 -5.48 4.59
N TYR A 125 1.01 -6.45 5.38
CA TYR A 125 2.32 -6.53 6.00
C TYR A 125 3.16 -7.65 5.40
N TYR A 126 4.35 -7.29 4.95
CA TYR A 126 5.38 -8.17 4.41
C TYR A 126 6.64 -8.02 5.27
N PRO A 127 6.82 -8.85 6.31
CA PRO A 127 7.97 -8.75 7.21
C PRO A 127 9.27 -9.08 6.47
N ALA A 128 10.33 -8.32 6.73
CA ALA A 128 11.67 -8.66 6.27
C ALA A 128 12.16 -9.95 6.93
N SER A 129 13.03 -10.68 6.25
CA SER A 129 13.72 -11.83 6.82
C SER A 129 14.69 -11.46 7.96
N THR A 130 15.22 -10.23 7.92
CA THR A 130 16.09 -9.67 8.97
C THR A 130 15.37 -8.49 9.63
N PRO A 131 15.00 -8.62 10.91
CA PRO A 131 14.25 -7.60 11.63
C PRO A 131 15.10 -6.38 12.02
N GLY A 132 14.44 -5.27 12.36
CA GLY A 132 15.06 -4.07 12.94
C GLY A 132 15.57 -3.06 11.91
N GLY A 133 15.28 -3.27 10.63
CA GLY A 133 15.64 -2.33 9.55
C GLY A 133 14.63 -1.22 9.33
N LYS A 134 14.94 -0.34 8.38
CA LYS A 134 13.99 0.64 7.83
C LYS A 134 12.84 -0.09 7.13
N TYR A 135 11.71 0.60 6.96
CA TYR A 135 10.56 0.03 6.25
C TYR A 135 10.13 0.92 5.08
N ALA A 136 9.45 0.31 4.13
CA ALA A 136 8.76 1.01 3.06
C ALA A 136 7.24 0.93 3.25
N LEU A 137 6.55 2.05 3.05
CA LEU A 137 5.09 2.11 2.97
C LEU A 137 4.69 2.42 1.53
N VAL A 138 4.03 1.45 0.89
CA VAL A 138 3.57 1.56 -0.50
C VAL A 138 2.20 2.19 -0.53
N VAL A 139 2.06 3.25 -1.33
CA VAL A 139 0.83 4.00 -1.58
C VAL A 139 0.54 3.95 -3.08
N GLN A 140 -0.22 2.96 -3.49
CA GLN A 140 -0.51 2.69 -4.90
C GLN A 140 -1.49 3.70 -5.52
N GLY A 141 -1.60 3.65 -6.84
CA GLY A 141 -2.53 4.48 -7.60
C GLY A 141 -3.99 4.13 -7.34
N ASN A 142 -4.87 5.04 -7.76
CA ASN A 142 -6.31 4.90 -7.68
C ASN A 142 -6.89 4.87 -9.10
N GLY A 143 -6.64 3.77 -9.81
CA GLY A 143 -7.20 3.57 -11.15
C GLY A 143 -8.66 3.13 -11.06
N ASN A 144 -9.53 3.69 -11.93
CA ASN A 144 -10.95 3.34 -12.02
C ASN A 144 -11.73 3.45 -10.68
N GLY A 145 -11.26 4.28 -9.74
CA GLY A 145 -11.94 4.47 -8.45
C GLY A 145 -11.71 3.36 -7.43
N VAL A 146 -10.81 2.42 -7.70
CA VAL A 146 -10.33 1.40 -6.76
C VAL A 146 -8.81 1.46 -6.66
N THR A 147 -8.28 1.16 -5.51
CA THR A 147 -6.84 1.15 -5.25
C THR A 147 -6.20 -0.17 -5.72
N SER A 148 -4.95 -0.10 -6.17
CA SER A 148 -4.26 -1.21 -6.87
C SER A 148 -3.33 -1.98 -5.94
N GLU A 149 -3.87 -2.47 -4.79
CA GLU A 149 -3.08 -3.09 -3.73
C GLU A 149 -2.33 -4.35 -4.19
N MET A 150 -3.01 -5.20 -4.96
CA MET A 150 -2.41 -6.46 -5.43
C MET A 150 -1.43 -6.21 -6.58
N GLU A 151 -1.77 -5.31 -7.50
CA GLU A 151 -0.97 -5.06 -8.69
C GLU A 151 0.24 -4.15 -8.37
N GLU A 152 0.06 -2.84 -8.30
CA GLU A 152 1.17 -1.90 -8.01
C GLU A 152 1.72 -2.12 -6.60
N GLY A 153 0.82 -2.25 -5.61
CA GLY A 153 1.19 -2.44 -4.21
C GLY A 153 1.95 -3.74 -3.98
N GLY A 154 1.39 -4.87 -4.41
CA GLY A 154 1.99 -6.19 -4.23
C GLY A 154 3.29 -6.34 -5.01
N SER A 155 3.32 -5.90 -6.28
CA SER A 155 4.54 -5.98 -7.09
C SER A 155 5.71 -5.20 -6.48
N ALA A 156 5.45 -3.98 -6.01
CA ALA A 156 6.48 -3.18 -5.33
C ALA A 156 6.88 -3.82 -3.99
N ALA A 157 5.90 -4.34 -3.23
CA ALA A 157 6.18 -5.00 -1.96
C ALA A 157 7.08 -6.22 -2.15
N TYR A 158 6.83 -7.03 -3.17
CA TYR A 158 7.69 -8.17 -3.49
C TYR A 158 9.14 -7.74 -3.76
N GLN A 159 9.36 -6.77 -4.67
CA GLN A 159 10.71 -6.34 -5.02
C GLN A 159 11.47 -5.74 -3.81
N LEU A 160 10.80 -4.92 -3.01
CA LEU A 160 11.39 -4.33 -1.80
C LEU A 160 11.68 -5.39 -0.72
N HIS A 161 10.78 -6.36 -0.56
CA HIS A 161 10.99 -7.50 0.33
C HIS A 161 12.21 -8.33 -0.06
N GLU A 162 12.39 -8.63 -1.36
CA GLU A 162 13.58 -9.32 -1.88
C GLU A 162 14.89 -8.55 -1.64
N MET A 163 14.80 -7.22 -1.50
CA MET A 163 15.94 -6.38 -1.11
C MET A 163 16.16 -6.33 0.41
N GLY A 164 15.33 -7.04 1.20
CA GLY A 164 15.48 -7.19 2.64
C GLY A 164 14.71 -6.16 3.50
N TYR A 165 13.81 -5.39 2.91
CA TYR A 165 12.98 -4.43 3.65
C TYR A 165 11.70 -5.04 4.17
N THR A 166 11.27 -4.59 5.34
CA THR A 166 9.87 -4.73 5.76
C THR A 166 9.01 -3.79 4.92
N VAL A 167 7.91 -4.31 4.37
CA VAL A 167 7.04 -3.52 3.50
C VAL A 167 5.61 -3.55 4.02
N PHE A 168 4.97 -2.40 3.99
CA PHE A 168 3.55 -2.25 4.18
C PHE A 168 2.91 -1.76 2.89
N VAL A 169 1.74 -2.27 2.54
CA VAL A 169 0.92 -1.76 1.44
C VAL A 169 -0.34 -1.17 2.04
N LEU A 170 -0.60 0.10 1.79
CA LEU A 170 -1.78 0.78 2.32
C LEU A 170 -2.98 0.62 1.38
N ARG A 171 -4.03 -0.03 1.84
CA ARG A 171 -5.36 0.14 1.26
C ARG A 171 -6.02 1.34 1.91
N TYR A 172 -6.27 2.39 1.13
CA TYR A 172 -6.90 3.62 1.59
C TYR A 172 -8.29 3.81 0.96
N ARG A 173 -9.15 4.56 1.62
CA ARG A 173 -10.49 4.88 1.11
C ARG A 173 -10.37 5.72 -0.15
N SER A 174 -11.04 5.29 -1.20
CA SER A 174 -10.99 5.91 -2.52
C SER A 174 -12.39 6.10 -3.11
N PHE A 175 -12.50 6.76 -4.24
CA PHE A 175 -13.75 7.03 -4.95
C PHE A 175 -14.81 7.69 -4.06
N LEU A 176 -16.00 7.10 -3.91
CA LEU A 176 -17.07 7.64 -3.08
C LEU A 176 -16.73 7.75 -1.59
N ALA A 177 -15.77 6.95 -1.13
CA ALA A 177 -15.28 6.98 0.25
C ALA A 177 -14.11 7.97 0.47
N ALA A 178 -13.69 8.71 -0.58
CA ALA A 178 -12.59 9.68 -0.50
C ALA A 178 -12.98 11.05 0.06
N SER A 179 -14.25 11.25 0.48
CA SER A 179 -14.73 12.50 1.09
C SER A 179 -13.90 12.90 2.31
N ASP A 180 -13.92 14.18 2.64
CA ASP A 180 -13.29 14.73 3.85
C ASP A 180 -11.80 14.44 4.00
N ASN A 181 -11.06 14.40 2.87
CA ASN A 181 -9.64 14.05 2.81
C ASN A 181 -9.33 12.64 3.36
N ALA A 182 -10.28 11.72 3.28
CA ALA A 182 -10.15 10.36 3.81
C ALA A 182 -8.84 9.65 3.41
N PRO A 183 -8.37 9.71 2.15
CA PRO A 183 -7.08 9.10 1.79
C PRO A 183 -5.89 9.64 2.58
N LEU A 184 -5.86 10.96 2.82
CA LEU A 184 -4.79 11.61 3.59
C LEU A 184 -4.87 11.23 5.07
N GLN A 185 -6.09 11.13 5.62
CA GLN A 185 -6.32 10.64 6.98
C GLN A 185 -5.88 9.18 7.13
N ASP A 186 -6.22 8.32 6.16
CA ASP A 186 -5.84 6.91 6.18
C ASP A 186 -4.31 6.73 6.13
N LEU A 187 -3.62 7.53 5.31
CA LEU A 187 -2.15 7.50 5.26
C LEU A 187 -1.54 7.94 6.59
N GLY A 188 -2.03 9.01 7.20
CA GLY A 188 -1.59 9.46 8.51
C GLY A 188 -1.81 8.42 9.61
N ARG A 189 -2.98 7.78 9.64
CA ARG A 189 -3.31 6.70 10.58
C ARG A 189 -2.45 5.46 10.35
N ALA A 190 -2.14 5.13 9.08
CA ALA A 190 -1.27 4.02 8.76
C ALA A 190 0.15 4.22 9.29
N VAL A 191 0.76 5.38 9.04
CA VAL A 191 2.10 5.71 9.58
C VAL A 191 2.08 5.74 11.10
N GLN A 192 1.02 6.29 11.72
CA GLN A 192 0.85 6.30 13.17
C GLN A 192 0.80 4.88 13.74
N LEU A 193 -0.01 3.98 13.15
CA LEU A 193 -0.09 2.59 13.58
C LEU A 193 1.27 1.88 13.50
N ILE A 194 2.03 2.09 12.41
CA ILE A 194 3.36 1.50 12.27
C ILE A 194 4.32 2.06 13.33
N THR A 195 4.32 3.37 13.52
CA THR A 195 5.19 4.05 14.50
C THR A 195 4.92 3.60 15.93
N GLU A 196 3.64 3.53 16.33
CA GLU A 196 3.23 3.08 17.66
C GLU A 196 3.50 1.59 17.92
N ASN A 197 3.63 0.79 16.87
CA ASN A 197 3.89 -0.65 16.94
C ASN A 197 5.25 -1.04 16.31
N ALA A 198 6.21 -0.12 16.26
CA ALA A 198 7.51 -0.35 15.62
C ALA A 198 8.23 -1.58 16.18
N ASP A 199 8.20 -1.78 17.50
CA ASP A 199 8.77 -2.98 18.16
C ASP A 199 8.08 -4.26 17.69
N LYS A 200 6.76 -4.25 17.57
CA LYS A 200 5.96 -5.40 17.12
C LYS A 200 6.23 -5.74 15.67
N PHE A 201 6.36 -4.74 14.81
CA PHE A 201 6.72 -4.91 13.42
C PHE A 201 8.22 -5.10 13.20
N GLN A 202 9.02 -4.94 14.27
CA GLN A 202 10.47 -5.02 14.22
C GLN A 202 11.08 -4.10 13.16
N VAL A 203 10.65 -2.84 13.15
CA VAL A 203 11.11 -1.80 12.22
C VAL A 203 11.63 -0.56 12.96
N GLN A 204 12.44 0.24 12.30
CA GLN A 204 12.77 1.59 12.75
C GLN A 204 11.61 2.51 12.39
N SER A 205 11.14 3.33 13.34
CA SER A 205 10.04 4.27 13.09
C SER A 205 10.44 5.47 12.24
N GLU A 206 11.73 5.80 12.21
CA GLU A 206 12.29 6.93 11.45
C GLU A 206 12.89 6.46 10.11
N ASN A 207 13.17 7.41 9.22
CA ASN A 207 13.83 7.16 7.93
C ASN A 207 13.10 6.15 7.02
N TYR A 208 11.79 6.05 7.16
CA TYR A 208 10.98 5.19 6.27
C TYR A 208 10.81 5.80 4.88
N ALA A 209 10.63 4.94 3.88
CA ALA A 209 10.29 5.35 2.53
C ALA A 209 8.78 5.35 2.30
N LEU A 210 8.26 6.41 1.67
CA LEU A 210 6.96 6.38 1.00
C LEU A 210 7.18 6.04 -0.47
N VAL A 211 6.68 4.88 -0.90
CA VAL A 211 6.78 4.38 -2.29
C VAL A 211 5.42 4.57 -2.96
N CYS A 212 5.31 5.55 -3.84
CA CYS A 212 4.03 6.06 -4.25
C CYS A 212 3.86 6.06 -5.77
N PHE A 213 2.68 5.66 -6.23
CA PHE A 213 2.36 5.50 -7.64
C PHE A 213 1.21 6.41 -8.07
N SER A 214 1.30 7.09 -9.22
CA SER A 214 0.20 7.82 -9.84
C SER A 214 -0.50 8.79 -8.86
N ALA A 215 -1.78 8.61 -8.61
CA ALA A 215 -2.55 9.37 -7.61
C ALA A 215 -2.01 9.18 -6.17
N GLY A 216 -1.48 8.00 -5.85
CA GLY A 216 -0.75 7.76 -4.61
C GLY A 216 0.51 8.61 -4.49
N GLY A 217 1.12 8.99 -5.62
CA GLY A 217 2.24 9.92 -5.68
C GLY A 217 1.86 11.31 -5.19
N GLN A 218 0.71 11.85 -5.60
CA GLN A 218 0.19 13.10 -5.05
C GLN A 218 -0.14 12.95 -3.56
N LEU A 219 -0.82 11.86 -3.19
CA LEU A 219 -1.22 11.62 -1.80
C LEU A 219 0.00 11.55 -0.86
N GLY A 220 1.01 10.74 -1.21
CA GLY A 220 2.24 10.61 -0.42
C GLY A 220 3.07 11.88 -0.40
N GLY A 221 3.13 12.59 -1.55
CA GLY A 221 3.81 13.87 -1.63
C GLY A 221 3.15 14.95 -0.77
N LEU A 222 1.83 15.08 -0.79
CA LEU A 222 1.14 16.02 0.10
C LEU A 222 1.26 15.62 1.57
N PHE A 223 1.28 14.33 1.88
CA PHE A 223 1.54 13.85 3.23
C PHE A 223 2.94 14.24 3.73
N ALA A 224 3.93 14.29 2.85
CA ALA A 224 5.29 14.67 3.19
C ALA A 224 5.47 16.17 3.51
N ASN A 225 4.50 17.01 3.18
CA ASN A 225 4.45 18.38 3.65
C ASN A 225 4.01 18.42 5.13
N ARG A 226 4.73 19.20 5.95
CA ARG A 226 4.48 19.25 7.38
C ARG A 226 3.10 19.81 7.74
N GLU A 227 2.68 20.88 7.08
CA GLU A 227 1.42 21.58 7.41
C GLU A 227 0.21 20.82 6.90
N ILE A 228 0.31 20.22 5.70
CA ILE A 228 -0.78 19.50 5.06
C ILE A 228 -0.89 18.06 5.60
N GLY A 229 0.24 17.39 5.82
CA GLY A 229 0.33 15.96 6.03
C GLY A 229 0.88 15.56 7.40
N TYR A 230 2.13 15.07 7.44
CA TYR A 230 2.68 14.34 8.58
C TYR A 230 2.65 15.13 9.91
N GLY A 231 2.78 16.44 9.88
CA GLY A 231 2.76 17.26 11.09
C GLY A 231 1.41 17.30 11.82
N ASN A 232 0.35 16.78 11.21
CA ASN A 232 -0.98 16.64 11.86
C ASN A 232 -1.11 15.34 12.66
N TYR A 233 -0.06 14.50 12.69
CA TYR A 233 -0.04 13.20 13.36
C TYR A 233 1.21 13.09 14.25
N PRO A 234 1.18 12.28 15.31
CA PRO A 234 2.35 12.02 16.15
C PRO A 234 3.32 11.02 15.46
N VAL A 235 3.83 11.39 14.30
CA VAL A 235 4.67 10.55 13.45
C VAL A 235 5.91 11.31 12.99
N PRO A 236 7.02 10.61 12.70
CA PRO A 236 8.20 11.25 12.12
C PRO A 236 7.95 11.67 10.66
N LYS A 237 8.74 12.63 10.18
CA LYS A 237 8.82 12.97 8.76
C LYS A 237 9.26 11.75 7.95
N PRO A 238 8.69 11.50 6.75
CA PRO A 238 9.25 10.51 5.84
C PRO A 238 10.74 10.73 5.59
N GLY A 239 11.53 9.66 5.58
CA GLY A 239 12.96 9.74 5.26
C GLY A 239 13.20 10.04 3.79
N VAL A 240 12.32 9.55 2.91
CA VAL A 240 12.40 9.73 1.46
C VAL A 240 11.03 9.52 0.80
N LEU A 241 10.82 10.17 -0.35
CA LEU A 241 9.75 9.85 -1.29
C LEU A 241 10.31 9.16 -2.52
N LEU A 242 9.71 8.03 -2.90
CA LEU A 242 10.03 7.27 -4.10
C LEU A 242 8.78 7.25 -4.98
N LEU A 243 8.73 8.12 -6.00
CA LEU A 243 7.52 8.38 -6.76
C LEU A 243 7.61 7.84 -8.18
N SER A 244 6.57 7.12 -8.60
CA SER A 244 6.45 6.54 -9.95
C SER A 244 5.32 7.22 -10.71
N TYR A 245 5.64 7.84 -11.84
CA TYR A 245 4.65 8.57 -12.67
C TYR A 245 3.62 9.35 -11.84
N PRO A 246 4.07 10.17 -10.84
CA PRO A 246 3.15 10.79 -9.90
C PRO A 246 2.21 11.76 -10.60
N PHE A 247 0.96 11.83 -10.16
CA PHE A 247 0.18 13.03 -10.39
C PHE A 247 0.70 14.17 -9.53
N VAL A 248 0.91 15.32 -10.16
CA VAL A 248 1.42 16.53 -9.49
C VAL A 248 0.33 17.59 -9.42
N ASP A 249 -0.35 17.85 -10.53
CA ASP A 249 -1.42 18.85 -10.61
C ASP A 249 -2.65 18.28 -11.35
N PHE A 250 -3.79 18.27 -10.68
CA PHE A 250 -5.08 17.90 -11.23
C PHE A 250 -5.85 19.09 -11.85
N THR A 251 -5.19 20.22 -12.11
CA THR A 251 -5.89 21.44 -12.55
C THR A 251 -6.76 21.24 -13.79
N TYR A 252 -6.31 20.42 -14.75
CA TYR A 252 -7.10 20.08 -15.94
C TYR A 252 -8.23 19.08 -15.66
N GLY A 253 -8.04 18.18 -14.72
CA GLY A 253 -9.03 17.18 -14.32
C GLY A 253 -10.07 17.70 -13.32
N LYS A 254 -9.88 18.88 -12.74
CA LYS A 254 -10.71 19.44 -11.67
C LYS A 254 -12.20 19.42 -11.98
N LEU A 255 -12.58 19.81 -13.19
CA LEU A 255 -14.01 19.89 -13.56
C LEU A 255 -14.66 18.50 -13.58
N ALA A 256 -14.00 17.51 -14.16
CA ALA A 256 -14.53 16.15 -14.23
C ALA A 256 -14.54 15.49 -12.84
N TYR A 257 -13.53 15.70 -12.05
CA TYR A 257 -13.43 15.17 -10.69
C TYR A 257 -14.47 15.81 -9.76
N HIS A 258 -14.65 17.14 -9.82
CA HIS A 258 -15.68 17.85 -9.05
C HIS A 258 -17.10 17.45 -9.43
N VAL A 259 -17.35 17.26 -10.71
CA VAL A 259 -18.70 16.94 -11.19
C VAL A 259 -19.09 15.50 -10.90
N LEU A 260 -18.10 14.57 -10.96
CA LEU A 260 -18.36 13.13 -10.87
C LEU A 260 -18.15 12.54 -9.46
N ILE A 261 -17.26 13.11 -8.67
CA ILE A 261 -16.79 12.46 -7.43
C ILE A 261 -17.09 13.29 -6.18
N ASP A 262 -17.08 14.63 -6.28
CA ASP A 262 -17.35 15.52 -5.14
C ASP A 262 -18.27 16.67 -5.55
N PRO A 263 -19.56 16.42 -5.81
CA PRO A 263 -20.47 17.41 -6.35
C PRO A 263 -20.89 18.51 -5.38
N GLY A 264 -20.44 18.52 -4.14
CA GLY A 264 -21.13 19.32 -3.13
C GLY A 264 -20.32 20.19 -2.21
N THR A 265 -19.02 20.09 -2.10
CA THR A 265 -18.26 20.85 -1.11
C THR A 265 -17.27 21.84 -1.71
N ARG A 266 -17.30 23.08 -1.20
CA ARG A 266 -16.33 24.13 -1.52
C ARG A 266 -15.15 24.13 -0.55
N GLU A 267 -15.06 23.13 0.33
CA GLU A 267 -13.98 22.99 1.29
C GLU A 267 -12.70 22.51 0.59
N TRP A 268 -11.58 22.84 1.21
CA TRP A 268 -10.27 22.39 0.74
C TRP A 268 -10.20 20.85 0.69
N ARG A 269 -9.63 20.34 -0.39
CA ARG A 269 -9.37 18.92 -0.59
C ARG A 269 -7.92 18.73 -1.03
N TYR A 270 -7.27 17.68 -0.52
CA TYR A 270 -5.88 17.40 -0.82
C TYR A 270 -5.60 17.37 -2.34
N TYR A 271 -6.47 16.76 -3.13
CA TYR A 271 -6.31 16.66 -4.58
C TYR A 271 -6.47 18.01 -5.32
N MET A 272 -6.94 19.04 -4.66
CA MET A 272 -7.01 20.41 -5.21
C MET A 272 -5.69 21.15 -5.09
N THR A 273 -4.75 20.65 -4.29
CA THR A 273 -3.44 21.23 -4.08
C THR A 273 -2.45 20.59 -5.05
N SER A 274 -1.72 21.40 -5.80
CA SER A 274 -0.59 20.92 -6.60
C SER A 274 0.49 20.37 -5.67
N LEU A 275 1.02 19.19 -6.00
CA LEU A 275 2.16 18.63 -5.29
C LEU A 275 3.39 19.56 -5.38
N ALA A 276 3.58 20.21 -6.52
CA ALA A 276 4.66 21.18 -6.71
C ALA A 276 4.54 22.40 -5.77
N GLU A 277 3.29 22.85 -5.50
CA GLU A 277 3.03 23.94 -4.54
C GLU A 277 3.22 23.52 -3.06
N ALA A 278 3.21 22.20 -2.80
CA ALA A 278 3.38 21.65 -1.46
C ALA A 278 4.86 21.39 -1.08
N VAL A 279 5.79 21.54 -2.01
CA VAL A 279 7.22 21.41 -1.74
C VAL A 279 7.69 22.60 -0.89
N THR A 280 8.48 22.32 0.14
CA THR A 280 9.04 23.33 1.09
C THR A 280 10.52 23.05 1.33
N ASP A 281 11.24 23.99 1.93
CA ASP A 281 12.69 23.87 2.21
C ASP A 281 13.03 22.70 3.16
N ASP A 282 12.08 22.25 3.98
CA ASP A 282 12.25 21.08 4.87
C ASP A 282 11.62 19.79 4.32
N TYR A 283 11.28 19.76 3.02
CA TYR A 283 10.71 18.58 2.37
C TYR A 283 11.71 17.41 2.39
N PRO A 284 11.24 16.15 2.50
CA PRO A 284 12.15 15.01 2.43
C PRO A 284 12.78 14.86 1.04
N PRO A 285 13.95 14.19 0.92
CA PRO A 285 14.53 13.84 -0.37
C PRO A 285 13.56 13.09 -1.27
N VAL A 286 13.63 13.34 -2.59
CA VAL A 286 12.69 12.78 -3.57
C VAL A 286 13.43 12.06 -4.71
N TYR A 287 13.17 10.78 -4.89
CA TYR A 287 13.43 10.09 -6.14
C TYR A 287 12.12 9.99 -6.92
N PHE A 288 12.12 10.38 -8.20
CA PHE A 288 10.93 10.16 -9.00
C PHE A 288 11.26 9.89 -10.48
N TRP A 289 10.30 9.25 -11.16
CA TRP A 289 10.40 9.02 -12.59
C TRP A 289 9.04 9.14 -13.28
N TYR A 290 9.08 9.41 -14.59
CA TYR A 290 7.92 9.40 -15.46
C TYR A 290 8.32 9.08 -16.90
N GLY A 291 7.35 8.65 -17.72
CA GLY A 291 7.55 8.34 -19.14
C GLY A 291 7.13 9.49 -20.05
N LYS A 292 7.89 9.70 -21.14
CA LYS A 292 7.53 10.69 -22.17
C LYS A 292 6.27 10.29 -22.96
N ASP A 293 6.01 8.99 -23.05
CA ASP A 293 4.87 8.41 -23.74
C ASP A 293 3.67 8.11 -22.81
N ASP A 294 3.72 8.59 -21.56
CA ASP A 294 2.63 8.47 -20.61
C ASP A 294 1.43 9.31 -21.05
N GLN A 295 0.46 8.65 -21.68
CA GLN A 295 -0.75 9.29 -22.20
C GLN A 295 -1.65 9.86 -21.10
N VAL A 296 -1.60 9.30 -19.90
CA VAL A 296 -2.40 9.78 -18.76
C VAL A 296 -1.85 11.12 -18.25
N LEU A 297 -0.54 11.21 -18.04
CA LEU A 297 0.11 12.48 -17.68
C LEU A 297 -0.03 13.53 -18.80
N ALA A 298 0.03 13.11 -20.08
CA ALA A 298 -0.19 13.99 -21.20
C ALA A 298 -1.59 14.62 -21.18
N LEU A 299 -2.63 13.84 -20.89
CA LEU A 299 -4.02 14.33 -20.74
C LEU A 299 -4.20 15.30 -19.57
N MET A 300 -3.37 15.15 -18.53
CA MET A 300 -3.37 16.03 -17.35
C MET A 300 -2.46 17.26 -17.50
N GLY A 301 -1.89 17.49 -18.69
CA GLY A 301 -0.96 18.58 -18.97
C GLY A 301 0.45 18.24 -18.52
N PHE A 302 1.21 17.58 -19.39
CA PHE A 302 2.53 17.01 -19.11
C PHE A 302 3.48 17.96 -18.37
N GLU A 303 3.58 19.23 -18.80
CA GLU A 303 4.46 20.25 -18.19
C GLU A 303 4.07 20.59 -16.74
N LYS A 304 2.85 20.27 -16.33
CA LYS A 304 2.35 20.48 -14.96
C LYS A 304 2.53 19.26 -14.07
N GLN A 305 3.13 18.22 -14.59
CA GLN A 305 3.37 16.98 -13.87
C GLN A 305 4.85 16.88 -13.47
N GLY A 306 5.59 15.92 -13.99
CA GLY A 306 7.01 15.74 -13.65
C GLY A 306 7.87 16.98 -13.74
N PRO A 307 7.84 17.75 -14.86
CA PRO A 307 8.64 18.98 -14.98
C PRO A 307 8.32 20.03 -13.90
N ALA A 308 7.05 20.20 -13.52
CA ALA A 308 6.67 21.14 -12.46
C ALA A 308 7.17 20.71 -11.08
N LEU A 309 7.15 19.41 -10.80
CA LEU A 309 7.70 18.87 -9.55
C LEU A 309 9.21 19.07 -9.48
N GLU A 310 9.94 18.76 -10.56
CA GLU A 310 11.38 18.95 -10.63
C GLU A 310 11.76 20.40 -10.37
N GLN A 311 11.10 21.35 -11.04
CA GLN A 311 11.32 22.77 -10.82
C GLN A 311 11.07 23.23 -9.36
N ALA A 312 10.02 22.68 -8.72
CA ALA A 312 9.73 22.99 -7.32
C ALA A 312 10.82 22.47 -6.38
N LEU A 313 11.28 21.22 -6.59
CA LEU A 313 12.37 20.62 -5.81
C LEU A 313 13.68 21.41 -5.98
N GLU A 314 14.01 21.83 -7.20
CA GLU A 314 15.17 22.73 -7.46
C GLU A 314 15.04 24.06 -6.74
N THR A 315 13.85 24.68 -6.79
CA THR A 315 13.59 26.01 -6.18
C THR A 315 13.79 25.99 -4.66
N HIS A 316 13.41 24.88 -4.01
CA HIS A 316 13.52 24.67 -2.57
C HIS A 316 14.80 23.92 -2.15
N GLU A 317 15.73 23.72 -3.08
CA GLU A 317 17.02 23.03 -2.86
C GLU A 317 16.85 21.64 -2.21
N VAL A 318 15.71 20.96 -2.47
CA VAL A 318 15.43 19.62 -1.94
C VAL A 318 16.30 18.59 -2.66
N PRO A 319 17.05 17.72 -1.95
CA PRO A 319 17.80 16.63 -2.59
C PRO A 319 16.87 15.76 -3.43
N HIS A 320 17.14 15.64 -4.71
CA HIS A 320 16.28 14.84 -5.59
C HIS A 320 17.05 14.18 -6.73
N LYS A 321 16.44 13.13 -7.29
CA LYS A 321 16.88 12.47 -8.51
C LYS A 321 15.66 12.19 -9.37
N VAL A 322 15.68 12.68 -10.60
CA VAL A 322 14.64 12.41 -11.59
C VAL A 322 15.17 11.53 -12.73
N THR A 323 14.33 10.60 -13.17
CA THR A 323 14.59 9.79 -14.38
C THR A 323 13.40 9.91 -15.34
N VAL A 324 13.68 10.33 -16.58
CA VAL A 324 12.66 10.45 -17.62
C VAL A 324 12.89 9.36 -18.67
N TYR A 325 11.99 8.37 -18.67
CA TYR A 325 12.07 7.24 -19.62
C TYR A 325 11.42 7.60 -20.96
N ASN A 326 11.93 7.01 -22.05
CA ASN A 326 11.33 7.25 -23.36
C ASN A 326 10.08 6.41 -23.57
N HIS A 327 10.07 5.15 -23.07
CA HIS A 327 9.00 4.17 -23.24
C HIS A 327 8.61 3.56 -21.89
N ALA A 328 7.86 4.33 -21.12
CA ALA A 328 7.33 3.92 -19.83
C ALA A 328 5.90 4.47 -19.66
N PRO A 329 4.89 3.74 -20.15
CA PRO A 329 3.50 4.17 -20.06
C PRO A 329 2.99 4.19 -18.62
N HIS A 330 1.82 4.78 -18.40
CA HIS A 330 1.23 4.91 -17.07
C HIS A 330 0.86 3.56 -16.42
N SER A 331 0.99 3.47 -15.10
CA SER A 331 0.58 2.32 -14.28
C SER A 331 1.30 1.01 -14.62
N ILE A 332 2.58 1.08 -14.91
CA ILE A 332 3.43 -0.10 -15.13
C ILE A 332 4.15 -0.58 -13.85
N GLY A 333 3.88 0.07 -12.69
CA GLY A 333 4.37 -0.35 -11.38
C GLY A 333 5.88 -0.52 -11.33
N THR A 334 6.36 -1.75 -11.20
CA THR A 334 7.79 -2.09 -11.14
C THR A 334 8.52 -1.95 -12.49
N GLY A 335 7.79 -1.69 -13.59
CA GLY A 335 8.35 -1.38 -14.90
C GLY A 335 8.99 -2.57 -15.62
N ARG A 336 8.77 -3.80 -15.18
CA ARG A 336 9.35 -5.01 -15.77
C ARG A 336 9.09 -5.09 -17.28
N GLY A 337 10.13 -5.32 -18.08
CA GLY A 337 10.04 -5.39 -19.54
C GLY A 337 9.91 -4.04 -20.25
N THR A 338 10.06 -2.92 -19.55
CA THR A 338 10.06 -1.56 -20.11
C THR A 338 11.39 -0.85 -19.84
N ASP A 339 11.54 0.39 -20.36
CA ASP A 339 12.72 1.23 -20.06
C ASP A 339 12.88 1.51 -18.57
N ALA A 340 11.79 1.42 -17.79
CA ALA A 340 11.79 1.65 -16.36
C ALA A 340 12.15 0.42 -15.51
N GLU A 341 12.44 -0.72 -16.13
CA GLU A 341 12.88 -1.90 -15.36
C GLU A 341 14.12 -1.59 -14.53
N GLY A 342 14.06 -1.93 -13.23
CA GLY A 342 15.15 -1.67 -12.27
C GLY A 342 15.03 -0.36 -11.51
N TRP A 343 14.03 0.49 -11.79
CA TRP A 343 13.86 1.75 -11.08
C TRP A 343 13.74 1.58 -9.54
N VAL A 344 13.12 0.49 -9.08
CA VAL A 344 12.99 0.20 -7.63
C VAL A 344 14.36 0.11 -6.98
N LYS A 345 15.31 -0.57 -7.64
CA LYS A 345 16.70 -0.69 -7.14
C LYS A 345 17.40 0.66 -7.11
N ASP A 346 17.23 1.48 -8.16
CA ASP A 346 17.82 2.82 -8.21
C ASP A 346 17.23 3.75 -7.15
N ALA A 347 15.93 3.64 -6.89
CA ALA A 347 15.24 4.39 -5.85
C ALA A 347 15.69 3.97 -4.45
N VAL A 348 15.87 2.68 -4.20
CA VAL A 348 16.42 2.18 -2.94
C VAL A 348 17.86 2.64 -2.73
N ALA A 349 18.70 2.63 -3.77
CA ALA A 349 20.07 3.16 -3.67
C ALA A 349 20.08 4.65 -3.29
N PHE A 350 19.18 5.45 -3.88
CA PHE A 350 19.01 6.84 -3.50
C PHE A 350 18.53 6.98 -2.03
N TRP A 351 17.56 6.16 -1.61
CA TRP A 351 17.10 6.15 -0.21
C TRP A 351 18.23 5.87 0.77
N GLU A 352 19.04 4.83 0.51
CA GLU A 352 20.18 4.48 1.37
C GLU A 352 21.23 5.61 1.42
N GLU A 353 21.48 6.29 0.31
CA GLU A 353 22.38 7.44 0.25
C GLU A 353 21.88 8.62 1.11
N GLN A 354 20.56 8.88 1.12
CA GLN A 354 19.99 10.02 1.85
C GLN A 354 19.76 9.73 3.34
N ALA A 355 19.58 8.46 3.72
CA ALA A 355 19.28 8.03 5.09
C ALA A 355 20.52 7.63 5.91
N GLY A 356 21.71 7.73 5.30
CA GLY A 356 23.01 7.27 5.81
C GLY A 356 23.56 7.95 7.05
#